data_d8a8dd051ee9cd7161c4defc5200f8f6
#
_entry.id   d8a8dd051ee9cd7161c4defc5200f8f6
#
_cell.length_a   1.000
_cell.length_b   1.000
_cell.length_c   1.000
_cell.angle_alpha   90.00
_cell.angle_beta   90.00
_cell.angle_gamma   90.00
#
_symmetry.space_group_name_H-M   'P 1'
#
loop_
_entity.id
_entity.type
_entity.pdbx_description
1 polymer ?
#
loop_
_entity_poly.entity_id
_entity_poly.type
_entity_poly.pdbx_seq_one_letter_code
_entity_poly.pdbx_strand_id
1 'polypeptide(L)'
;MKLFHTSPSKIEKINSDGRFGEFLFFSGNVYTMTVAAPVVYSLELTDSDVIKASQLFYHEDAAKLTGLVAELAERLGVDEDTAEALIEESKSVYDIDSIEAEDAADVSWDVQLFTARAAKILGFRAVQVTDEQGAAWMVDMLGRESELTLQ
;
A
#
# COMPACT_ATOMS: atom_id res chain seq x y z
N MET A 1 6.55 7.48 14.61
CA MET A 1 6.51 6.00 14.64
C MET A 1 7.69 5.44 13.85
N LYS A 2 8.27 4.37 14.33
CA LYS A 2 9.38 3.70 13.66
C LYS A 2 8.86 2.47 12.93
N LEU A 3 9.09 2.42 11.61
CA LEU A 3 8.65 1.33 10.76
C LEU A 3 9.85 0.59 10.18
N PHE A 4 9.67 -0.68 9.83
CA PHE A 4 10.74 -1.55 9.33
C PHE A 4 10.37 -2.15 7.98
N HIS A 5 11.35 -2.20 7.10
CA HIS A 5 11.25 -2.89 5.81
C HIS A 5 12.37 -3.91 5.71
N THR A 6 12.01 -5.16 5.45
CA THR A 6 12.98 -6.25 5.28
C THR A 6 13.12 -6.55 3.79
N SER A 7 14.34 -6.50 3.30
CA SER A 7 14.66 -6.73 1.89
C SER A 7 15.61 -7.93 1.74
N PRO A 8 15.46 -8.74 0.68
CA PRO A 8 16.41 -9.83 0.42
C PRO A 8 17.79 -9.31 -0.03
N SER A 9 17.88 -8.06 -0.46
CA SER A 9 19.13 -7.45 -0.91
C SER A 9 19.20 -5.99 -0.51
N LYS A 10 20.38 -5.40 -0.59
CA LYS A 10 20.59 -3.98 -0.28
C LYS A 10 19.85 -3.11 -1.28
N ILE A 11 19.15 -2.10 -0.76
CA ILE A 11 18.42 -1.12 -1.58
C ILE A 11 19.37 0.01 -1.94
N GLU A 12 19.66 0.16 -3.23
CA GLU A 12 20.53 1.21 -3.75
C GLU A 12 19.71 2.36 -4.32
N LYS A 13 18.61 2.02 -5.01
CA LYS A 13 17.72 3.00 -5.63
C LYS A 13 16.29 2.48 -5.64
N ILE A 14 15.36 3.38 -5.38
CA ILE A 14 13.92 3.09 -5.45
C ILE A 14 13.38 3.78 -6.71
N ASN A 15 12.73 2.99 -7.57
CA ASN A 15 12.10 3.49 -8.80
C ASN A 15 10.67 2.97 -8.89
N SER A 16 9.96 3.35 -9.95
CA SER A 16 8.56 2.96 -10.15
C SER A 16 8.38 1.61 -10.85
N ASP A 17 9.46 0.86 -11.09
CA ASP A 17 9.41 -0.40 -11.86
C ASP A 17 9.03 -1.63 -11.03
N GLY A 18 9.01 -1.52 -9.70
CA GLY A 18 8.63 -2.61 -8.81
C GLY A 18 7.13 -2.88 -8.84
N ARG A 19 6.71 -3.99 -8.20
CA ARG A 19 5.32 -4.43 -8.18
C ARG A 19 4.36 -3.38 -7.62
N PHE A 20 4.79 -2.66 -6.59
CA PHE A 20 4.00 -1.61 -5.96
C PHE A 20 4.45 -0.21 -6.42
N GLY A 21 5.16 -0.13 -7.55
CA GLY A 21 5.65 1.14 -8.08
C GLY A 21 6.60 1.83 -7.12
N GLU A 22 6.28 3.06 -6.77
CA GLU A 22 7.08 3.90 -5.88
C GLU A 22 6.89 3.61 -4.39
N PHE A 23 6.01 2.66 -4.04
CA PHE A 23 5.68 2.36 -2.65
C PHE A 23 6.43 1.14 -2.14
N LEU A 24 6.86 1.20 -0.87
CA LEU A 24 7.40 0.04 -0.15
C LEU A 24 6.50 -0.30 1.02
N PHE A 25 6.44 -1.59 1.34
CA PHE A 25 5.75 -2.07 2.53
C PHE A 25 6.66 -1.99 3.75
N PHE A 26 6.08 -1.52 4.84
CA PHE A 26 6.74 -1.47 6.16
C PHE A 26 5.86 -2.13 7.20
N SER A 27 6.47 -2.60 8.27
CA SER A 27 5.78 -3.16 9.44
C SER A 27 6.26 -2.50 10.72
N GLY A 28 5.46 -2.63 11.78
CA GLY A 28 5.85 -2.13 13.11
C GLY A 28 6.92 -2.98 13.79
N ASN A 29 7.16 -4.18 13.27
CA ASN A 29 8.15 -5.11 13.81
C ASN A 29 9.02 -5.64 12.67
N VAL A 30 10.22 -6.10 13.01
CA VAL A 30 11.10 -6.75 12.05
C VAL A 30 10.56 -8.15 11.74
N TYR A 31 10.29 -8.43 10.47
CA TYR A 31 9.91 -9.77 10.03
C TYR A 31 11.15 -10.66 9.93
N THR A 32 10.98 -11.91 10.32
CA THR A 32 11.99 -12.95 10.09
C THR A 32 11.76 -13.50 8.67
N MET A 33 12.76 -13.33 7.81
CA MET A 33 12.74 -13.90 6.46
C MET A 33 13.53 -15.20 6.45
N THR A 34 13.14 -16.11 5.54
CA THR A 34 13.81 -17.39 5.36
C THR A 34 15.10 -17.29 4.55
N VAL A 35 15.42 -16.13 4.01
CA VAL A 35 16.67 -15.89 3.28
C VAL A 35 17.83 -15.76 4.26
N ALA A 36 19.02 -16.21 3.84
CA ALA A 36 20.18 -16.36 4.71
C ALA A 36 20.73 -15.01 5.26
N ALA A 37 20.51 -13.89 4.57
CA ALA A 37 21.08 -12.62 4.98
C ALA A 37 20.12 -11.47 4.61
N PRO A 38 18.96 -11.36 5.29
CA PRO A 38 18.03 -10.26 5.01
C PRO A 38 18.64 -8.94 5.43
N VAL A 39 18.32 -7.90 4.65
CA VAL A 39 18.69 -6.53 4.97
C VAL A 39 17.46 -5.84 5.55
N VAL A 40 17.61 -5.24 6.72
CA VAL A 40 16.52 -4.56 7.43
C VAL A 40 16.78 -3.06 7.45
N TYR A 41 15.78 -2.31 7.06
CA TYR A 41 15.81 -0.84 7.09
C TYR A 41 14.75 -0.32 8.06
N SER A 42 15.01 0.81 8.67
CA SER A 42 14.00 1.53 9.44
C SER A 42 13.71 2.88 8.82
N LEU A 43 12.51 3.38 9.10
CA LEU A 43 12.03 4.68 8.64
C LEU A 43 11.21 5.31 9.76
N GLU A 44 11.47 6.59 10.03
CA GLU A 44 10.67 7.36 10.98
C GLU A 44 9.64 8.18 10.24
N LEU A 45 8.37 8.07 10.65
CA LEU A 45 7.27 8.88 10.17
C LEU A 45 6.53 9.49 11.36
N THR A 46 5.89 10.63 11.15
CA THR A 46 5.00 11.22 12.14
C THR A 46 3.58 10.69 11.89
N ASP A 47 2.74 10.72 12.92
CA ASP A 47 1.35 10.25 12.78
C ASP A 47 0.57 11.06 11.74
N SER A 48 0.92 12.34 11.57
CA SER A 48 0.27 13.21 10.56
C SER A 48 0.63 12.86 9.12
N ASP A 49 1.69 12.06 8.90
CA ASP A 49 2.08 11.59 7.57
C ASP A 49 1.29 10.38 7.10
N VAL A 50 0.48 9.78 7.98
CA VAL A 50 -0.15 8.49 7.76
C VAL A 50 -1.67 8.62 7.85
N ILE A 51 -2.37 7.99 6.91
CA ILE A 51 -3.82 7.81 6.95
C ILE A 51 -4.15 6.33 6.94
N LYS A 52 -5.21 5.92 7.64
CA LYS A 52 -5.70 4.54 7.55
C LYS A 52 -6.55 4.38 6.28
N ALA A 53 -6.44 3.23 5.63
CA ALA A 53 -7.23 2.93 4.44
C ALA A 53 -8.73 3.15 4.68
N SER A 54 -9.24 2.76 5.85
CA SER A 54 -10.64 2.93 6.22
C SER A 54 -11.09 4.38 6.34
N GLN A 55 -10.16 5.33 6.36
CA GLN A 55 -10.45 6.76 6.52
C GLN A 55 -10.34 7.55 5.21
N LEU A 56 -9.88 6.90 4.12
CA LEU A 56 -9.60 7.61 2.86
C LEU A 56 -10.80 8.39 2.32
N PHE A 57 -11.98 7.79 2.33
CA PHE A 57 -13.19 8.41 1.76
C PHE A 57 -13.96 9.27 2.76
N TYR A 58 -13.52 9.33 4.00
CA TYR A 58 -14.03 10.27 5.01
C TYR A 58 -13.21 11.54 5.08
N HIS A 59 -12.10 11.62 4.34
CA HIS A 59 -11.26 12.80 4.28
C HIS A 59 -11.99 13.95 3.57
N GLU A 60 -11.73 15.18 3.96
CA GLU A 60 -12.36 16.38 3.35
C GLU A 60 -12.08 16.50 1.85
N ASP A 61 -10.94 15.96 1.38
CA ASP A 61 -10.53 15.98 -0.03
C ASP A 61 -10.89 14.70 -0.78
N ALA A 62 -11.77 13.85 -0.24
CA ALA A 62 -12.14 12.56 -0.84
C ALA A 62 -12.66 12.70 -2.28
N ALA A 63 -13.23 13.84 -2.64
CA ALA A 63 -13.68 14.10 -4.02
C ALA A 63 -12.55 14.01 -5.05
N LYS A 64 -11.30 14.20 -4.63
CA LYS A 64 -10.12 14.05 -5.50
C LYS A 64 -9.86 12.59 -5.90
N LEU A 65 -10.50 11.64 -5.22
CA LEU A 65 -10.34 10.21 -5.47
C LEU A 65 -11.30 9.65 -6.52
N THR A 66 -12.23 10.46 -7.01
CA THR A 66 -13.27 10.03 -7.96
C THR A 66 -12.69 9.38 -9.22
N GLY A 67 -11.64 9.99 -9.79
CA GLY A 67 -10.99 9.44 -10.98
C GLY A 67 -10.28 8.12 -10.71
N LEU A 68 -9.69 7.98 -9.53
CA LEU A 68 -9.00 6.75 -9.11
C LEU A 68 -10.00 5.61 -8.93
N VAL A 69 -11.15 5.90 -8.32
CA VAL A 69 -12.23 4.91 -8.14
C VAL A 69 -12.74 4.44 -9.50
N ALA A 70 -12.98 5.37 -10.43
CA ALA A 70 -13.43 5.05 -11.78
C ALA A 70 -12.41 4.19 -12.53
N GLU A 71 -11.12 4.48 -12.38
CA GLU A 71 -10.05 3.71 -13.01
C GLU A 71 -10.04 2.26 -12.51
N LEU A 72 -10.17 2.05 -11.20
CA LEU A 72 -10.20 0.71 -10.64
C LEU A 72 -11.47 -0.04 -11.04
N ALA A 73 -12.62 0.63 -11.02
CA ALA A 73 -13.88 0.04 -11.43
C ALA A 73 -13.82 -0.48 -12.87
N GLU A 74 -13.27 0.31 -13.77
CA GLU A 74 -13.08 -0.09 -15.16
C GLU A 74 -12.10 -1.25 -15.29
N ARG A 75 -10.99 -1.18 -14.58
CA ARG A 75 -9.93 -2.21 -14.63
C ARG A 75 -10.41 -3.56 -14.17
N LEU A 76 -11.25 -3.62 -13.14
CA LEU A 76 -11.76 -4.86 -12.57
C LEU A 76 -13.13 -5.28 -13.11
N GLY A 77 -13.80 -4.42 -13.86
CA GLY A 77 -15.14 -4.70 -14.35
C GLY A 77 -16.18 -4.72 -13.21
N VAL A 78 -16.01 -3.87 -12.22
CA VAL A 78 -16.94 -3.74 -11.07
C VAL A 78 -17.53 -2.33 -11.05
N ASP A 79 -18.57 -2.12 -10.23
CA ASP A 79 -19.13 -0.79 -10.06
C ASP A 79 -18.23 0.09 -9.18
N GLU A 80 -18.48 1.39 -9.17
CA GLU A 80 -17.66 2.34 -8.41
C GLU A 80 -17.79 2.15 -6.91
N ASP A 81 -18.96 1.77 -6.41
CA ASP A 81 -19.15 1.50 -4.98
C ASP A 81 -18.31 0.30 -4.53
N THR A 82 -18.21 -0.73 -5.37
CA THR A 82 -17.34 -1.89 -5.10
C THR A 82 -15.88 -1.48 -5.14
N ALA A 83 -15.46 -0.69 -6.14
CA ALA A 83 -14.08 -0.22 -6.26
C ALA A 83 -13.69 0.63 -5.03
N GLU A 84 -14.55 1.53 -4.59
CA GLU A 84 -14.32 2.32 -3.39
C GLU A 84 -14.16 1.43 -2.15
N ALA A 85 -15.04 0.45 -1.99
CA ALA A 85 -14.99 -0.48 -0.86
C ALA A 85 -13.69 -1.30 -0.84
N LEU A 86 -13.17 -1.67 -2.01
CA LEU A 86 -11.89 -2.38 -2.12
C LEU A 86 -10.73 -1.47 -1.71
N ILE A 87 -10.72 -0.23 -2.19
CA ILE A 87 -9.64 0.74 -1.88
C ILE A 87 -9.58 1.03 -0.39
N GLU A 88 -10.70 1.19 0.28
CA GLU A 88 -10.76 1.47 1.72
C GLU A 88 -10.70 0.23 2.60
N GLU A 89 -10.53 -0.94 2.01
CA GLU A 89 -10.44 -2.24 2.68
C GLU A 89 -11.72 -2.67 3.41
N SER A 90 -12.88 -2.08 3.10
CA SER A 90 -14.14 -2.54 3.65
C SER A 90 -14.67 -3.79 2.94
N LYS A 91 -14.06 -4.15 1.82
CA LYS A 91 -14.36 -5.35 1.04
C LYS A 91 -13.07 -5.97 0.54
N SER A 92 -13.01 -7.30 0.51
CA SER A 92 -11.86 -8.04 -0.01
C SER A 92 -12.09 -8.46 -1.47
N VAL A 93 -11.02 -8.58 -2.25
CA VAL A 93 -11.09 -9.13 -3.61
C VAL A 93 -11.66 -10.56 -3.61
N TYR A 94 -11.46 -11.30 -2.52
CA TYR A 94 -11.99 -12.66 -2.38
C TYR A 94 -13.50 -12.70 -2.23
N ASP A 95 -14.14 -11.54 -1.95
CA ASP A 95 -15.58 -11.40 -1.83
C ASP A 95 -16.24 -11.03 -3.17
N ILE A 96 -15.46 -10.85 -4.23
CA ILE A 96 -15.96 -10.44 -5.55
C ILE A 96 -16.09 -11.67 -6.45
N ASP A 97 -17.33 -12.04 -6.79
CA ASP A 97 -17.62 -13.23 -7.58
C ASP A 97 -17.02 -13.19 -8.99
N SER A 98 -16.90 -12.01 -9.59
CA SER A 98 -16.36 -11.84 -10.93
C SER A 98 -14.84 -11.99 -11.02
N ILE A 99 -14.15 -12.03 -9.87
CA ILE A 99 -12.68 -12.20 -9.81
C ILE A 99 -12.39 -13.68 -9.59
N GLU A 100 -11.70 -14.30 -10.55
CA GLU A 100 -11.32 -15.70 -10.45
C GLU A 100 -10.34 -15.92 -9.28
N ALA A 101 -10.51 -17.05 -8.58
CA ALA A 101 -9.68 -17.36 -7.42
C ALA A 101 -8.18 -17.40 -7.75
N GLU A 102 -7.83 -17.85 -8.96
CA GLU A 102 -6.44 -17.91 -9.43
C GLU A 102 -5.83 -16.52 -9.64
N ASP A 103 -6.66 -15.50 -9.88
CA ASP A 103 -6.21 -14.13 -10.11
C ASP A 103 -6.30 -13.26 -8.83
N ALA A 104 -6.96 -13.75 -7.80
CA ALA A 104 -7.30 -12.94 -6.62
C ALA A 104 -6.07 -12.34 -5.92
N ALA A 105 -4.97 -13.10 -5.82
CA ALA A 105 -3.75 -12.61 -5.18
C ALA A 105 -3.16 -11.43 -5.95
N ASP A 106 -3.06 -11.52 -7.28
CA ASP A 106 -2.54 -10.44 -8.11
C ASP A 106 -3.46 -9.22 -8.09
N VAL A 107 -4.78 -9.44 -8.13
CA VAL A 107 -5.76 -8.36 -8.04
C VAL A 107 -5.68 -7.67 -6.68
N SER A 108 -5.48 -8.43 -5.60
CA SER A 108 -5.31 -7.86 -4.26
C SER A 108 -4.12 -6.89 -4.20
N TRP A 109 -3.02 -7.24 -4.83
CA TRP A 109 -1.84 -6.36 -4.88
C TRP A 109 -2.10 -5.11 -5.72
N ASP A 110 -2.83 -5.23 -6.83
CA ASP A 110 -3.24 -4.08 -7.63
C ASP A 110 -4.13 -3.14 -6.81
N VAL A 111 -5.08 -3.68 -6.05
CA VAL A 111 -5.95 -2.89 -5.17
C VAL A 111 -5.14 -2.16 -4.12
N GLN A 112 -4.15 -2.82 -3.52
CA GLN A 112 -3.28 -2.19 -2.52
C GLN A 112 -2.52 -1.00 -3.12
N LEU A 113 -2.08 -1.10 -4.37
CA LEU A 113 -1.45 0.02 -5.05
C LEU A 113 -2.41 1.20 -5.21
N PHE A 114 -3.68 0.94 -5.52
CA PHE A 114 -4.71 1.99 -5.59
C PHE A 114 -4.94 2.63 -4.23
N THR A 115 -4.93 1.84 -3.15
CA THR A 115 -5.02 2.37 -1.79
C THR A 115 -3.88 3.32 -1.47
N ALA A 116 -2.66 2.95 -1.84
CA ALA A 116 -1.47 3.81 -1.64
C ALA A 116 -1.54 5.08 -2.49
N ARG A 117 -1.98 4.96 -3.73
CA ARG A 117 -2.16 6.12 -4.63
C ARG A 117 -3.20 7.09 -4.07
N ALA A 118 -4.27 6.57 -3.48
CA ALA A 118 -5.29 7.40 -2.85
C ALA A 118 -4.71 8.25 -1.72
N ALA A 119 -3.93 7.64 -0.84
CA ALA A 119 -3.28 8.36 0.25
C ALA A 119 -2.35 9.45 -0.27
N LYS A 120 -1.58 9.16 -1.32
CA LYS A 120 -0.68 10.12 -1.94
C LYS A 120 -1.44 11.30 -2.55
N ILE A 121 -2.58 11.04 -3.21
CA ILE A 121 -3.44 12.10 -3.77
C ILE A 121 -3.94 13.04 -2.66
N LEU A 122 -4.26 12.49 -1.49
CA LEU A 122 -4.71 13.28 -0.34
C LEU A 122 -3.57 14.00 0.39
N GLY A 123 -2.32 13.78 -0.01
CA GLY A 123 -1.16 14.47 0.55
C GLY A 123 -0.45 13.72 1.69
N PHE A 124 -0.76 12.44 1.87
CA PHE A 124 -0.10 11.61 2.89
C PHE A 124 1.11 10.87 2.34
N ARG A 125 2.13 10.65 3.19
CA ARG A 125 3.30 9.85 2.86
C ARG A 125 3.01 8.36 2.87
N ALA A 126 2.09 7.93 3.72
CA ALA A 126 1.82 6.51 3.95
C ALA A 126 0.35 6.24 4.18
N VAL A 127 -0.05 5.02 3.85
CA VAL A 127 -1.36 4.49 4.21
C VAL A 127 -1.17 3.23 5.06
N GLN A 128 -1.92 3.16 6.15
CA GLN A 128 -1.96 1.96 6.97
C GLN A 128 -2.99 1.00 6.39
N VAL A 129 -2.54 -0.19 6.04
CA VAL A 129 -3.37 -1.27 5.48
C VAL A 129 -3.32 -2.47 6.41
N THR A 130 -4.14 -3.48 6.13
CA THR A 130 -4.14 -4.74 6.88
C THR A 130 -3.63 -5.85 5.97
N ASP A 131 -2.64 -6.61 6.46
CA ASP A 131 -2.13 -7.80 5.78
C ASP A 131 -2.39 -9.04 6.65
N GLU A 132 -1.83 -10.18 6.24
CA GLU A 132 -2.00 -11.44 6.95
C GLU A 132 -1.44 -11.40 8.39
N GLN A 133 -0.51 -10.51 8.66
CA GLN A 133 0.16 -10.39 9.95
C GLN A 133 -0.35 -9.21 10.78
N GLY A 134 -1.36 -8.50 10.29
CA GLY A 134 -1.96 -7.36 10.96
C GLY A 134 -1.73 -6.06 10.23
N ALA A 135 -1.37 -4.99 10.94
CA ALA A 135 -1.15 -3.69 10.34
C ALA A 135 0.16 -3.64 9.56
N ALA A 136 0.09 -3.07 8.38
CA ALA A 136 1.26 -2.77 7.54
C ALA A 136 1.10 -1.36 6.99
N TRP A 137 2.19 -0.79 6.49
CA TRP A 137 2.19 0.57 5.94
C TRP A 137 2.80 0.54 4.55
N MET A 138 2.09 1.14 3.59
CA MET A 138 2.65 1.38 2.26
C MET A 138 3.12 2.84 2.23
N VAL A 139 4.40 3.05 2.00
CA VAL A 139 5.03 4.37 2.08
C VAL A 139 5.55 4.79 0.73
N ASP A 140 5.28 6.04 0.33
CA ASP A 140 5.83 6.64 -0.88
C ASP A 140 7.34 6.87 -0.66
N MET A 141 8.14 6.10 -1.39
CA MET A 141 9.60 6.10 -1.24
C MET A 141 10.36 6.45 -2.51
N LEU A 142 9.68 6.86 -3.57
CA LEU A 142 10.35 7.21 -4.83
C LEU A 142 11.37 8.32 -4.62
N GLY A 143 12.64 8.00 -4.91
CA GLY A 143 13.74 8.96 -4.72
C GLY A 143 14.06 9.27 -3.26
N ARG A 144 13.55 8.47 -2.32
CA ARG A 144 13.71 8.70 -0.87
C ARG A 144 14.53 7.64 -0.16
N GLU A 145 15.31 6.88 -0.90
CA GLU A 145 16.15 5.81 -0.33
C GLU A 145 17.11 6.32 0.75
N SER A 146 17.47 7.61 0.69
CA SER A 146 18.33 8.23 1.71
C SER A 146 17.66 8.38 3.07
N GLU A 147 16.34 8.27 3.12
CA GLU A 147 15.59 8.33 4.39
C GLU A 147 15.61 6.99 5.13
N LEU A 148 16.01 5.92 4.46
CA LEU A 148 16.10 4.60 5.07
C LEU A 148 17.37 4.49 5.90
N THR A 149 17.24 3.94 7.10
CA THR A 149 18.39 3.67 7.98
C THR A 149 18.62 2.17 8.05
N LEU A 150 19.80 1.74 7.66
CA LEU A 150 20.19 0.33 7.70
C LEU A 150 20.34 -0.12 9.15
N GLN A 151 19.72 -1.26 9.48
CA GLN A 151 19.79 -1.86 10.82
C GLN A 151 20.90 -2.88 10.94
#